data_af16076d9a8604faefaf7cb60c337456
#
_entry.id   af16076d9a8604faefaf7cb60c337456
#
_cell.length_a   1.000
_cell.length_b   1.000
_cell.length_c   1.000
_cell.angle_alpha   90.00
_cell.angle_beta   90.00
_cell.angle_gamma   90.00
#
_symmetry.space_group_name_H-M   'P 1'
#
loop_
_entity.id
_entity.type
_entity.pdbx_description
1 polymer ?
#
loop_
_entity_poly.entity_id
_entity_poly.type
_entity_poly.pdbx_seq_one_letter_code
_entity_poly.pdbx_strand_id
1 'polypeptide(L)'
;MTRRRLIGGAALLAVIAVAVGVYAYEKEKEPIEKRGSANEEFVTTEAPKAKPPPENPRPWPTYAYDTARQHISPYDHRPPYRGVWKIDAHDTLEFPPTIGYGRVYLAQQKGLFFALDAKTGKVDWRKDLGRCAASSPTIGKGVVYQAYMHPVACLQDQAGADGFLVAWDADTGRERWRFKSAPIESSPLLKNGRLYIGNWDHNVYAIDATTGKKIWSFQADDQVNTSAAYWRGRIFIGSDGGTLYALSARTGRMLWSAQSKSKFGSREFWYATPTVAYGRVYIGNTDGTMYVFGAKSGKLLWARPLGTYIYGAAAVYNRRVFVGTYDGKLYALDAATGDTIWQVDAHGAVHAAPTVMNGLVYYAVCSSCGSAAARSVARGPDSTYAVRARDGKTVWHFPDGKYANPVVADDHRIYITGQAKEYALAQPGELKERRQEARR
;
A
#
# COMPACT_ATOMS: atom_id res chain seq x y z
N MET A 1 -62.39 -31.50 -11.16
CA MET A 1 -60.95 -31.91 -11.00
C MET A 1 -59.93 -30.83 -11.40
N THR A 2 -60.30 -29.62 -11.76
CA THR A 2 -59.41 -28.61 -12.39
C THR A 2 -58.79 -27.57 -11.45
N ARG A 3 -59.44 -27.20 -10.34
CA ARG A 3 -58.87 -26.15 -9.42
C ARG A 3 -57.70 -26.62 -8.55
N ARG A 4 -57.66 -27.88 -8.12
CA ARG A 4 -56.54 -28.42 -7.31
C ARG A 4 -55.24 -28.57 -8.10
N ARG A 5 -55.29 -28.83 -9.41
CA ARG A 5 -54.10 -28.94 -10.29
C ARG A 5 -53.49 -27.56 -10.57
N LEU A 6 -54.28 -26.49 -10.67
CA LEU A 6 -53.81 -25.13 -10.87
C LEU A 6 -53.11 -24.56 -9.60
N ILE A 7 -53.62 -24.85 -8.43
CA ILE A 7 -53.02 -24.43 -7.15
C ILE A 7 -51.71 -25.16 -6.92
N GLY A 8 -51.59 -26.44 -7.23
CA GLY A 8 -50.35 -27.21 -7.15
C GLY A 8 -49.26 -26.68 -8.10
N GLY A 9 -49.64 -26.29 -9.34
CA GLY A 9 -48.72 -25.72 -10.31
C GLY A 9 -48.20 -24.35 -9.92
N ALA A 10 -49.05 -23.48 -9.36
CA ALA A 10 -48.64 -22.16 -8.88
C ALA A 10 -47.72 -22.26 -7.66
N ALA A 11 -48.01 -23.18 -6.73
CA ALA A 11 -47.14 -23.43 -5.57
C ALA A 11 -45.76 -23.96 -5.98
N LEU A 12 -45.69 -24.87 -6.96
CA LEU A 12 -44.43 -25.41 -7.48
C LEU A 12 -43.62 -24.33 -8.18
N LEU A 13 -44.24 -23.47 -8.99
CA LEU A 13 -43.58 -22.34 -9.65
C LEU A 13 -43.03 -21.33 -8.61
N ALA A 14 -43.76 -21.04 -7.55
CA ALA A 14 -43.29 -20.17 -6.47
C ALA A 14 -42.08 -20.78 -5.75
N VAL A 15 -42.08 -22.07 -5.45
CA VAL A 15 -40.95 -22.77 -4.83
C VAL A 15 -39.71 -22.75 -5.74
N ILE A 16 -39.91 -22.99 -7.05
CA ILE A 16 -38.83 -22.93 -8.04
C ILE A 16 -38.27 -21.49 -8.12
N ALA A 17 -39.14 -20.47 -8.16
CA ALA A 17 -38.71 -19.08 -8.21
C ALA A 17 -37.91 -18.68 -6.95
N VAL A 18 -38.35 -19.12 -5.77
CA VAL A 18 -37.59 -18.91 -4.51
C VAL A 18 -36.26 -19.67 -4.53
N ALA A 19 -36.25 -20.95 -4.98
CA ALA A 19 -35.01 -21.71 -5.07
C ALA A 19 -34.02 -21.12 -6.08
N VAL A 20 -34.49 -20.64 -7.24
CA VAL A 20 -33.66 -19.93 -8.22
C VAL A 20 -33.17 -18.61 -7.63
N GLY A 21 -34.02 -17.86 -6.93
CA GLY A 21 -33.61 -16.61 -6.24
C GLY A 21 -32.57 -16.86 -5.17
N VAL A 22 -32.74 -17.89 -4.34
CA VAL A 22 -31.72 -18.27 -3.32
C VAL A 22 -30.45 -18.74 -3.99
N TYR A 23 -30.50 -19.56 -5.03
CA TYR A 23 -29.35 -20.02 -5.78
C TYR A 23 -28.59 -18.83 -6.43
N ALA A 24 -29.32 -17.92 -7.09
CA ALA A 24 -28.72 -16.72 -7.67
C ALA A 24 -28.06 -15.83 -6.58
N TYR A 25 -28.75 -15.66 -5.44
CA TYR A 25 -28.24 -14.93 -4.29
C TYR A 25 -26.96 -15.55 -3.72
N GLU A 26 -26.92 -16.86 -3.50
CA GLU A 26 -25.73 -17.54 -3.00
C GLU A 26 -24.58 -17.49 -4.02
N LYS A 27 -24.88 -17.68 -5.31
CA LYS A 27 -23.89 -17.59 -6.38
C LYS A 27 -23.32 -16.17 -6.56
N GLU A 28 -24.10 -15.14 -6.28
CA GLU A 28 -23.64 -13.76 -6.30
C GLU A 28 -22.68 -13.45 -5.14
N LYS A 29 -22.79 -14.17 -4.02
CA LYS A 29 -21.87 -14.08 -2.88
C LYS A 29 -20.53 -14.79 -3.11
N GLU A 30 -20.46 -15.77 -4.01
CA GLU A 30 -19.22 -16.48 -4.26
C GLU A 30 -18.16 -15.54 -4.81
N PRO A 31 -16.95 -15.50 -4.21
CA PRO A 31 -15.86 -14.71 -4.74
C PRO A 31 -15.44 -15.20 -6.13
N ILE A 32 -14.87 -14.30 -6.93
CA ILE A 32 -14.29 -14.72 -8.21
C ILE A 32 -13.03 -15.54 -7.94
N GLU A 33 -13.03 -16.79 -8.41
CA GLU A 33 -11.81 -17.59 -8.46
C GLU A 33 -11.45 -17.86 -9.93
N LYS A 34 -10.22 -17.52 -10.30
CA LYS A 34 -9.68 -17.77 -11.63
C LYS A 34 -8.19 -18.07 -11.51
N ARG A 35 -7.78 -19.25 -11.96
CA ARG A 35 -6.36 -19.59 -12.08
C ARG A 35 -5.73 -18.90 -13.29
N GLY A 36 -4.51 -18.39 -13.13
CA GLY A 36 -3.74 -17.77 -14.20
C GLY A 36 -2.86 -18.75 -14.97
N SER A 37 -2.10 -18.19 -15.91
CA SER A 37 -1.11 -18.90 -16.71
C SER A 37 0.11 -18.02 -16.98
N ALA A 38 1.30 -18.62 -17.04
CA ALA A 38 2.51 -17.94 -17.43
C ALA A 38 2.54 -17.57 -18.94
N ASN A 39 1.63 -18.11 -19.74
CA ASN A 39 1.53 -17.85 -21.18
C ASN A 39 0.73 -16.59 -21.51
N GLU A 40 0.02 -15.99 -20.53
CA GLU A 40 -0.79 -14.78 -20.73
C GLU A 40 -0.13 -13.56 -20.08
N GLU A 41 0.33 -12.60 -20.87
CA GLU A 41 0.90 -11.33 -20.41
C GLU A 41 1.83 -11.48 -19.18
N PHE A 42 2.74 -12.45 -19.23
CA PHE A 42 3.71 -12.66 -18.16
C PHE A 42 5.13 -12.50 -18.71
N VAL A 43 5.79 -11.42 -18.30
CA VAL A 43 7.20 -11.19 -18.61
C VAL A 43 8.02 -12.03 -17.64
N THR A 44 8.64 -13.11 -18.14
CA THR A 44 9.30 -14.13 -17.30
C THR A 44 10.54 -13.62 -16.57
N THR A 45 11.15 -12.54 -17.07
CA THR A 45 12.35 -11.95 -16.48
C THR A 45 12.10 -10.47 -16.15
N GLU A 46 12.18 -10.12 -14.87
CA GLU A 46 12.40 -8.74 -14.44
C GLU A 46 13.89 -8.59 -14.09
N ALA A 47 14.47 -7.46 -14.50
CA ALA A 47 15.82 -7.14 -14.06
C ALA A 47 15.84 -7.05 -12.52
N PRO A 48 16.81 -7.68 -11.85
CA PRO A 48 17.01 -7.48 -10.43
C PRO A 48 17.15 -5.98 -10.14
N LYS A 49 16.59 -5.52 -9.03
CA LYS A 49 16.84 -4.13 -8.61
C LYS A 49 18.33 -3.98 -8.33
N ALA A 50 18.97 -3.11 -9.10
CA ALA A 50 20.37 -2.78 -8.86
C ALA A 50 20.51 -2.21 -7.44
N LYS A 51 21.54 -2.65 -6.72
CA LYS A 51 21.93 -2.02 -5.46
C LYS A 51 22.22 -0.54 -5.75
N PRO A 52 21.66 0.40 -4.96
CA PRO A 52 21.99 1.81 -5.13
C PRO A 52 23.50 2.02 -4.99
N PRO A 53 24.05 3.07 -5.61
CA PRO A 53 25.42 3.44 -5.37
C PRO A 53 25.61 3.78 -3.88
N PRO A 54 26.80 3.58 -3.32
CA PRO A 54 27.13 4.08 -1.99
C PRO A 54 26.77 5.57 -1.89
N GLU A 55 26.29 6.02 -0.73
CA GLU A 55 25.87 7.39 -0.49
C GLU A 55 24.71 7.86 -1.41
N ASN A 56 23.79 6.96 -1.76
CA ASN A 56 22.59 7.34 -2.48
C ASN A 56 21.87 8.48 -1.73
N PRO A 57 21.72 9.68 -2.34
CA PRO A 57 21.09 10.80 -1.66
C PRO A 57 19.60 10.58 -1.35
N ARG A 58 18.99 9.53 -1.89
CA ARG A 58 17.57 9.19 -1.70
C ARG A 58 17.40 7.69 -1.53
N PRO A 59 17.85 7.13 -0.40
CA PRO A 59 17.79 5.68 -0.15
C PRO A 59 16.40 5.08 -0.25
N TRP A 60 15.37 5.80 0.21
CA TRP A 60 13.96 5.37 0.13
C TRP A 60 13.06 6.54 -0.28
N PRO A 61 12.95 6.85 -1.58
CA PRO A 61 12.42 8.15 -2.04
C PRO A 61 10.90 8.26 -2.04
N THR A 62 10.16 7.18 -1.87
CA THR A 62 8.70 7.16 -2.00
C THR A 62 8.11 5.93 -1.32
N TYR A 63 6.80 5.92 -1.10
CA TYR A 63 6.05 4.74 -0.67
C TYR A 63 6.41 3.53 -1.55
N ALA A 64 6.63 2.37 -0.91
CA ALA A 64 7.00 1.11 -1.57
C ALA A 64 8.35 1.12 -2.33
N TYR A 65 9.24 2.07 -2.02
CA TYR A 65 10.57 2.24 -2.59
C TYR A 65 10.58 2.76 -4.04
N ASP A 66 9.80 2.19 -4.95
CA ASP A 66 9.82 2.53 -6.37
C ASP A 66 8.45 2.95 -6.93
N THR A 67 8.46 3.41 -8.17
CA THR A 67 7.24 3.90 -8.83
C THR A 67 6.30 2.79 -9.31
N ALA A 68 6.76 1.54 -9.40
CA ALA A 68 5.91 0.37 -9.68
C ALA A 68 5.29 -0.23 -8.42
N ARG A 69 5.63 0.31 -7.25
CA ARG A 69 5.11 -0.07 -5.93
C ARG A 69 5.37 -1.55 -5.58
N GLN A 70 6.55 -2.07 -5.93
CA GLN A 70 6.86 -3.50 -5.76
C GLN A 70 7.16 -3.91 -4.33
N HIS A 71 7.42 -2.97 -3.41
CA HIS A 71 7.78 -3.24 -2.02
C HIS A 71 9.04 -4.10 -1.87
N ILE A 72 10.04 -3.86 -2.72
CA ILE A 72 11.32 -4.55 -2.68
C ILE A 72 12.41 -3.56 -2.29
N SER A 73 13.10 -3.85 -1.20
CA SER A 73 14.32 -3.14 -0.81
C SER A 73 15.52 -3.62 -1.63
N PRO A 74 16.35 -2.72 -2.15
CA PRO A 74 17.61 -3.11 -2.79
C PRO A 74 18.75 -3.36 -1.78
N TYR A 75 18.52 -3.12 -0.50
CA TYR A 75 19.51 -3.26 0.57
C TYR A 75 19.59 -4.69 1.09
N ASP A 76 20.75 -5.06 1.67
CA ASP A 76 21.07 -6.43 2.06
C ASP A 76 21.00 -6.69 3.57
N HIS A 77 20.27 -5.84 4.31
CA HIS A 77 20.18 -5.99 5.76
C HIS A 77 19.51 -7.30 6.17
N ARG A 78 20.04 -7.90 7.23
CA ARG A 78 19.52 -9.12 7.86
C ARG A 78 19.57 -9.01 9.37
N PRO A 79 18.62 -9.62 10.08
CA PRO A 79 18.73 -9.72 11.53
C PRO A 79 19.97 -10.57 11.93
N PRO A 80 20.50 -10.40 13.17
CA PRO A 80 19.90 -9.61 14.24
C PRO A 80 20.15 -8.11 14.09
N TYR A 81 19.23 -7.31 14.65
CA TYR A 81 19.36 -5.85 14.70
C TYR A 81 19.44 -5.35 16.13
N ARG A 82 20.00 -4.16 16.31
CA ARG A 82 20.05 -3.41 17.57
C ARG A 82 19.56 -1.99 17.38
N GLY A 83 18.89 -1.45 18.40
CA GLY A 83 18.42 -0.07 18.39
C GLY A 83 19.57 0.93 18.25
N VAL A 84 19.40 1.90 17.35
CA VAL A 84 20.28 3.06 17.19
C VAL A 84 19.65 4.27 17.85
N TRP A 85 18.41 4.57 17.49
CA TRP A 85 17.62 5.64 18.08
C TRP A 85 16.12 5.31 17.95
N LYS A 86 15.31 6.00 18.75
CA LYS A 86 13.86 6.02 18.65
C LYS A 86 13.33 7.40 18.93
N ILE A 87 12.21 7.75 18.31
CA ILE A 87 11.44 8.94 18.63
C ILE A 87 10.02 8.57 18.99
N ASP A 88 9.36 9.43 19.73
CA ASP A 88 7.92 9.40 19.96
C ASP A 88 7.29 10.53 19.13
N ALA A 89 6.41 10.18 18.19
CA ALA A 89 5.70 11.15 17.37
C ALA A 89 4.41 11.63 18.04
N HIS A 90 4.10 11.14 19.24
CA HIS A 90 2.96 11.47 20.08
C HIS A 90 1.58 11.13 19.50
N ASP A 91 1.50 10.61 18.27
CA ASP A 91 0.28 10.11 17.66
C ASP A 91 0.62 9.11 16.54
N THR A 92 -0.40 8.48 15.96
CA THR A 92 -0.26 7.42 14.96
C THR A 92 0.55 7.87 13.75
N LEU A 93 1.55 7.08 13.42
CA LEU A 93 2.28 7.08 12.16
C LEU A 93 1.65 6.01 11.28
N GLU A 94 0.69 6.37 10.47
CA GLU A 94 -0.10 5.42 9.70
C GLU A 94 0.66 4.87 8.48
N PHE A 95 1.51 5.70 7.90
CA PHE A 95 2.30 5.36 6.73
C PHE A 95 3.80 5.41 7.01
N PRO A 96 4.60 4.59 6.30
CA PRO A 96 6.04 4.53 6.50
C PRO A 96 6.72 5.83 6.07
N PRO A 97 7.89 6.14 6.66
CA PRO A 97 8.69 7.28 6.28
C PRO A 97 9.29 7.13 4.87
N THR A 98 9.81 8.24 4.36
CA THR A 98 10.76 8.25 3.25
C THR A 98 12.12 8.72 3.73
N ILE A 99 13.19 8.27 3.05
CA ILE A 99 14.56 8.57 3.46
C ILE A 99 15.31 9.23 2.31
N GLY A 100 15.93 10.35 2.59
CA GLY A 100 16.78 11.01 1.63
C GLY A 100 17.43 12.27 2.19
N TYR A 101 18.48 12.71 1.54
CA TYR A 101 19.25 13.90 1.90
C TYR A 101 19.74 13.88 3.37
N GLY A 102 20.07 12.67 3.88
CA GLY A 102 20.49 12.45 5.27
C GLY A 102 19.36 12.51 6.30
N ARG A 103 18.09 12.53 5.87
CA ARG A 103 16.92 12.68 6.75
C ARG A 103 15.90 11.57 6.58
N VAL A 104 15.14 11.37 7.64
CA VAL A 104 13.90 10.56 7.67
C VAL A 104 12.73 11.53 7.71
N TYR A 105 11.85 11.46 6.73
CA TYR A 105 10.65 12.29 6.64
C TYR A 105 9.42 11.47 6.94
N LEU A 106 8.61 11.89 7.89
CA LEU A 106 7.40 11.17 8.30
C LEU A 106 6.28 12.12 8.72
N ALA A 107 5.05 11.72 8.43
CA ALA A 107 3.84 12.42 8.80
C ALA A 107 3.10 11.66 9.89
N GLN A 108 2.69 12.37 10.92
CA GLN A 108 1.78 11.89 11.95
C GLN A 108 0.33 12.15 11.52
N GLN A 109 -0.59 11.27 11.90
CA GLN A 109 -1.99 11.33 11.50
C GLN A 109 -2.67 12.69 11.76
N LYS A 110 -2.39 13.35 12.90
CA LYS A 110 -2.93 14.68 13.22
C LYS A 110 -2.15 15.85 12.62
N GLY A 111 -1.27 15.61 11.65
CA GLY A 111 -0.67 16.65 10.81
C GLY A 111 0.69 17.15 11.21
N LEU A 112 1.28 16.63 12.28
CA LEU A 112 2.66 16.93 12.61
C LEU A 112 3.58 16.17 11.64
N PHE A 113 4.42 16.91 10.95
CA PHE A 113 5.42 16.39 10.03
C PHE A 113 6.82 16.61 10.57
N PHE A 114 7.66 15.58 10.47
CA PHE A 114 9.03 15.61 10.93
C PHE A 114 10.02 15.40 9.80
N ALA A 115 11.13 16.14 9.84
CA ALA A 115 12.37 15.80 9.19
C ALA A 115 13.41 15.53 10.28
N LEU A 116 13.84 14.28 10.38
CA LEU A 116 14.79 13.83 11.40
C LEU A 116 16.14 13.58 10.77
N ASP A 117 17.22 13.96 11.43
CA ASP A 117 18.55 13.49 11.07
C ASP A 117 18.59 11.95 11.10
N ALA A 118 18.90 11.30 9.99
CA ALA A 118 18.84 9.86 9.86
C ALA A 118 19.85 9.12 10.76
N LYS A 119 20.95 9.78 11.16
CA LYS A 119 21.99 9.18 12.03
C LYS A 119 21.58 9.17 13.49
N THR A 120 20.93 10.24 13.95
CA THR A 120 20.72 10.51 15.38
C THR A 120 19.26 10.48 15.81
N GLY A 121 18.31 10.57 14.87
CA GLY A 121 16.89 10.71 15.16
C GLY A 121 16.49 12.09 15.69
N LYS A 122 17.42 13.07 15.74
CA LYS A 122 17.11 14.44 16.17
C LYS A 122 16.25 15.13 15.12
N VAL A 123 15.33 15.97 15.60
CA VAL A 123 14.49 16.79 14.73
C VAL A 123 15.31 17.93 14.14
N ASP A 124 15.51 17.93 12.82
CA ASP A 124 16.11 19.05 12.10
C ASP A 124 15.09 20.17 11.90
N TRP A 125 13.90 19.80 11.42
CA TRP A 125 12.77 20.71 11.33
C TRP A 125 11.44 19.94 11.42
N ARG A 126 10.37 20.65 11.76
CA ARG A 126 9.02 20.09 11.85
C ARG A 126 7.98 21.09 11.36
N LYS A 127 6.82 20.59 10.96
CA LYS A 127 5.63 21.40 10.62
C LYS A 127 4.44 20.83 11.36
N ASP A 128 3.63 21.71 11.90
CA ASP A 128 2.33 21.39 12.46
C ASP A 128 1.29 22.17 11.66
N LEU A 129 0.44 21.44 10.94
CA LEU A 129 -0.57 22.04 10.06
C LEU A 129 -1.99 21.83 10.58
N GLY A 130 -2.17 21.10 11.68
CA GLY A 130 -3.49 20.78 12.24
C GLY A 130 -4.40 20.06 11.23
N ARG A 131 -3.80 19.25 10.34
CA ARG A 131 -4.46 18.51 9.25
C ARG A 131 -4.24 17.03 9.37
N CYS A 132 -5.20 16.24 8.94
CA CYS A 132 -5.01 14.79 8.88
C CYS A 132 -4.06 14.41 7.74
N ALA A 133 -3.18 13.45 8.02
CA ALA A 133 -2.27 12.89 7.03
C ALA A 133 -2.32 11.36 7.09
N ALA A 134 -2.69 10.74 5.97
CA ALA A 134 -2.76 9.29 5.77
C ALA A 134 -1.99 8.89 4.50
N SER A 135 -0.74 9.36 4.39
CA SER A 135 0.10 9.09 3.23
C SER A 135 1.58 9.19 3.55
N SER A 136 2.40 8.38 2.88
CA SER A 136 3.86 8.55 2.89
C SER A 136 4.26 9.79 2.10
N PRO A 137 5.27 10.54 2.56
CA PRO A 137 5.88 11.57 1.73
C PRO A 137 6.53 10.98 0.47
N THR A 138 6.83 11.84 -0.49
CA THR A 138 7.67 11.50 -1.66
C THR A 138 8.74 12.58 -1.81
N ILE A 139 9.96 12.19 -2.16
CA ILE A 139 11.09 13.11 -2.25
C ILE A 139 11.75 13.09 -3.63
N GLY A 140 12.20 14.23 -4.08
CA GLY A 140 12.97 14.35 -5.33
C GLY A 140 13.54 15.74 -5.55
N LYS A 141 14.79 15.83 -6.04
CA LYS A 141 15.47 17.08 -6.39
C LYS A 141 15.47 18.14 -5.26
N GLY A 142 15.76 17.70 -4.01
CA GLY A 142 15.80 18.57 -2.84
C GLY A 142 14.42 19.07 -2.39
N VAL A 143 13.35 18.35 -2.74
CA VAL A 143 11.97 18.68 -2.37
C VAL A 143 11.31 17.50 -1.70
N VAL A 144 10.51 17.75 -0.67
CA VAL A 144 9.60 16.81 -0.01
C VAL A 144 8.18 17.19 -0.39
N TYR A 145 7.41 16.21 -0.86
CA TYR A 145 5.98 16.35 -1.21
C TYR A 145 5.14 15.55 -0.23
N GLN A 146 4.18 16.20 0.44
CA GLN A 146 3.28 15.57 1.40
C GLN A 146 1.83 15.94 1.10
N ALA A 147 0.98 14.93 1.11
CA ALA A 147 -0.46 15.08 0.95
C ALA A 147 -1.15 15.22 2.31
N TYR A 148 -2.16 16.06 2.37
CA TYR A 148 -2.98 16.29 3.55
C TYR A 148 -4.46 16.20 3.23
N MET A 149 -5.18 15.71 4.21
CA MET A 149 -6.63 15.63 4.24
C MET A 149 -7.22 16.89 4.93
N HIS A 150 -8.43 16.76 5.41
CA HIS A 150 -9.18 17.77 6.15
C HIS A 150 -8.54 18.13 7.52
N PRO A 151 -9.02 19.19 8.19
CA PRO A 151 -8.62 19.48 9.56
C PRO A 151 -8.87 18.31 10.53
N VAL A 152 -8.16 18.30 11.65
CA VAL A 152 -8.37 17.33 12.75
C VAL A 152 -9.85 17.39 13.21
N ALA A 153 -10.56 16.32 13.17
CA ALA A 153 -10.70 15.01 13.68
C ALA A 153 -10.61 13.92 12.56
N CYS A 154 -9.53 13.19 12.54
CA CYS A 154 -9.11 12.39 11.40
C CYS A 154 -9.93 11.10 11.17
N LEU A 155 -10.78 10.72 12.08
CA LEU A 155 -11.62 9.51 11.97
C LEU A 155 -13.05 9.80 11.49
N GLN A 156 -13.33 11.02 11.06
CA GLN A 156 -14.66 11.45 10.63
C GLN A 156 -14.60 12.05 9.23
N ASP A 157 -15.39 11.51 8.32
CA ASP A 157 -15.58 12.11 7.02
C ASP A 157 -16.23 13.49 7.17
N GLN A 158 -15.62 14.50 6.58
CA GLN A 158 -16.09 15.87 6.61
C GLN A 158 -16.55 16.27 5.21
N ALA A 159 -17.84 16.27 4.96
CA ALA A 159 -18.40 16.67 3.68
C ALA A 159 -17.97 18.09 3.29
N GLY A 160 -17.48 18.26 2.05
CA GLY A 160 -17.02 19.56 1.53
C GLY A 160 -15.69 20.03 2.13
N ALA A 161 -14.98 19.18 2.86
CA ALA A 161 -13.67 19.51 3.39
C ALA A 161 -12.63 19.73 2.29
N ASP A 162 -11.67 20.61 2.57
CA ASP A 162 -10.51 20.84 1.72
C ASP A 162 -9.31 19.98 2.16
N GLY A 163 -8.42 19.73 1.23
CA GLY A 163 -7.11 19.12 1.42
C GLY A 163 -6.08 19.80 0.54
N PHE A 164 -4.85 19.33 0.57
CA PHE A 164 -3.81 19.87 -0.31
C PHE A 164 -2.59 18.94 -0.42
N LEU A 165 -1.89 19.11 -1.52
CA LEU A 165 -0.51 18.62 -1.67
C LEU A 165 0.43 19.81 -1.46
N VAL A 166 1.46 19.64 -0.62
CA VAL A 166 2.46 20.67 -0.34
C VAL A 166 3.85 20.19 -0.73
N ALA A 167 4.66 21.11 -1.23
CA ALA A 167 6.08 20.90 -1.51
C ALA A 167 6.93 21.75 -0.56
N TRP A 168 7.81 21.10 0.17
CA TRP A 168 8.81 21.77 1.03
C TRP A 168 10.20 21.57 0.51
N ASP A 169 11.02 22.57 0.74
CA ASP A 169 12.47 22.42 0.65
C ASP A 169 12.94 21.34 1.64
N ALA A 170 13.68 20.36 1.17
CA ALA A 170 14.05 19.20 1.96
C ALA A 170 15.00 19.55 3.14
N ASP A 171 15.83 20.56 2.98
CA ASP A 171 16.81 20.97 4.01
C ASP A 171 16.18 21.86 5.07
N THR A 172 15.36 22.81 4.64
CA THR A 172 14.88 23.90 5.51
C THR A 172 13.42 23.77 5.94
N GLY A 173 12.65 22.90 5.28
CA GLY A 173 11.22 22.80 5.46
C GLY A 173 10.43 24.02 4.96
N ARG A 174 11.10 24.97 4.23
CA ARG A 174 10.40 26.13 3.66
C ARG A 174 9.43 25.66 2.58
N GLU A 175 8.17 26.13 2.63
CA GLU A 175 7.18 25.85 1.61
C GLU A 175 7.59 26.50 0.29
N ARG A 176 7.61 25.68 -0.78
CA ARG A 176 7.86 26.13 -2.15
C ARG A 176 6.56 26.42 -2.89
N TRP A 177 5.57 25.53 -2.73
CA TRP A 177 4.24 25.69 -3.29
C TRP A 177 3.22 24.77 -2.59
N ARG A 178 1.94 25.04 -2.82
CA ARG A 178 0.80 24.25 -2.34
C ARG A 178 -0.24 24.14 -3.46
N PHE A 179 -0.72 22.92 -3.70
CA PHE A 179 -1.84 22.62 -4.57
C PHE A 179 -3.06 22.31 -3.72
N LYS A 180 -4.06 23.18 -3.74
CA LYS A 180 -5.32 23.01 -3.00
C LYS A 180 -6.25 22.08 -3.76
N SER A 181 -6.92 21.18 -3.05
CA SER A 181 -7.91 20.24 -3.60
C SER A 181 -8.89 19.80 -2.50
N ALA A 182 -9.70 18.79 -2.76
CA ALA A 182 -10.36 17.99 -1.73
C ALA A 182 -9.31 17.16 -0.95
N PRO A 183 -9.68 16.48 0.16
CA PRO A 183 -8.77 15.64 0.94
C PRO A 183 -8.00 14.64 0.10
N ILE A 184 -6.72 14.48 0.39
CA ILE A 184 -5.80 13.56 -0.33
C ILE A 184 -5.29 12.53 0.66
N GLU A 185 -5.70 11.27 0.50
CA GLU A 185 -5.24 10.12 1.29
C GLU A 185 -4.12 9.35 0.56
N SER A 186 -4.05 9.46 -0.75
CA SER A 186 -3.06 8.78 -1.57
C SER A 186 -1.63 9.32 -1.37
N SER A 187 -0.64 8.42 -1.28
CA SER A 187 0.78 8.80 -1.29
C SER A 187 1.19 9.31 -2.68
N PRO A 188 1.76 10.50 -2.80
CA PRO A 188 2.15 11.06 -4.08
C PRO A 188 3.13 10.17 -4.83
N LEU A 189 2.96 10.04 -6.14
CA LEU A 189 3.90 9.34 -7.01
C LEU A 189 4.66 10.34 -7.89
N LEU A 190 5.96 10.45 -7.69
CA LEU A 190 6.83 11.33 -8.49
C LEU A 190 7.45 10.56 -9.65
N LYS A 191 7.16 10.97 -10.89
CA LYS A 191 7.78 10.42 -12.09
C LYS A 191 7.91 11.47 -13.18
N ASN A 192 9.11 11.61 -13.76
CA ASN A 192 9.41 12.52 -14.89
C ASN A 192 8.96 13.97 -14.64
N GLY A 193 9.18 14.50 -13.43
CA GLY A 193 8.82 15.86 -13.04
C GLY A 193 7.32 16.08 -12.80
N ARG A 194 6.53 15.01 -12.69
CA ARG A 194 5.11 15.05 -12.40
C ARG A 194 4.79 14.29 -11.13
N LEU A 195 3.85 14.81 -10.37
CA LEU A 195 3.24 14.14 -9.22
C LEU A 195 1.86 13.65 -9.63
N TYR A 196 1.56 12.40 -9.28
CA TYR A 196 0.24 11.79 -9.50
C TYR A 196 -0.38 11.50 -8.15
N ILE A 197 -1.62 11.93 -7.95
CA ILE A 197 -2.41 11.75 -6.74
C ILE A 197 -3.86 11.43 -7.10
N GLY A 198 -4.52 10.65 -6.25
CA GLY A 198 -5.98 10.54 -6.18
C GLY A 198 -6.51 11.34 -4.99
N ASN A 199 -7.77 11.73 -5.00
CA ASN A 199 -8.38 12.43 -3.90
C ASN A 199 -9.90 12.16 -3.76
N TRP A 200 -10.53 12.81 -2.78
CA TRP A 200 -11.94 12.60 -2.45
C TRP A 200 -12.92 13.35 -3.36
N ASP A 201 -12.46 14.22 -4.26
CA ASP A 201 -13.34 14.82 -5.30
C ASP A 201 -13.48 13.91 -6.54
N HIS A 202 -13.14 12.64 -6.39
CA HIS A 202 -13.17 11.61 -7.43
C HIS A 202 -12.19 11.86 -8.57
N ASN A 203 -11.15 12.69 -8.37
CA ASN A 203 -10.18 12.97 -9.41
C ASN A 203 -8.82 12.31 -9.19
N VAL A 204 -8.22 11.92 -10.30
CA VAL A 204 -6.79 11.67 -10.40
C VAL A 204 -6.14 12.89 -11.04
N TYR A 205 -5.13 13.44 -10.37
CA TYR A 205 -4.41 14.61 -10.85
C TYR A 205 -2.98 14.27 -11.26
N ALA A 206 -2.50 14.89 -12.34
CA ALA A 206 -1.08 15.10 -12.58
C ALA A 206 -0.73 16.56 -12.34
N ILE A 207 0.28 16.79 -11.52
CA ILE A 207 0.73 18.10 -11.06
C ILE A 207 2.20 18.26 -11.45
N ASP A 208 2.58 19.41 -11.95
CA ASP A 208 3.99 19.74 -12.18
C ASP A 208 4.74 19.83 -10.85
N ALA A 209 5.74 18.99 -10.68
CA ALA A 209 6.46 18.86 -9.40
C ALA A 209 7.27 20.11 -9.03
N THR A 210 7.61 20.97 -9.99
CA THR A 210 8.36 22.19 -9.77
C THR A 210 7.47 23.36 -9.36
N THR A 211 6.32 23.49 -10.02
CA THR A 211 5.46 24.66 -9.90
C THR A 211 4.17 24.45 -9.11
N GLY A 212 3.77 23.18 -8.83
CA GLY A 212 2.51 22.84 -8.21
C GLY A 212 1.28 23.05 -9.12
N LYS A 213 1.46 23.37 -10.39
CA LYS A 213 0.35 23.59 -11.33
C LYS A 213 -0.21 22.27 -11.85
N LYS A 214 -1.53 22.19 -11.97
CA LYS A 214 -2.22 21.07 -12.58
C LYS A 214 -1.85 20.94 -14.06
N ILE A 215 -1.42 19.74 -14.48
CA ILE A 215 -1.16 19.40 -15.88
C ILE A 215 -2.41 18.81 -16.51
N TRP A 216 -3.02 17.84 -15.85
CA TRP A 216 -4.28 17.21 -16.24
C TRP A 216 -5.03 16.66 -15.03
N SER A 217 -6.32 16.41 -15.20
CA SER A 217 -7.15 15.65 -14.28
C SER A 217 -7.97 14.61 -15.04
N PHE A 218 -8.32 13.53 -14.35
CA PHE A 218 -9.21 12.46 -14.81
C PHE A 218 -10.26 12.22 -13.74
N GLN A 219 -11.54 12.24 -14.13
CA GLN A 219 -12.67 11.96 -13.25
C GLN A 219 -12.88 10.45 -13.13
N ALA A 220 -12.73 9.90 -11.93
CA ALA A 220 -13.08 8.52 -11.58
C ALA A 220 -14.58 8.41 -11.24
N ASP A 221 -15.04 7.18 -11.01
CA ASP A 221 -16.43 6.89 -10.62
C ASP A 221 -16.72 7.18 -9.14
N ASP A 222 -15.70 7.19 -8.29
CA ASP A 222 -15.83 7.51 -6.86
C ASP A 222 -14.50 8.06 -6.30
N GLN A 223 -14.40 8.21 -4.98
CA GLN A 223 -13.19 8.65 -4.28
C GLN A 223 -11.98 7.79 -4.66
N VAL A 224 -10.81 8.41 -4.70
CA VAL A 224 -9.56 7.76 -5.10
C VAL A 224 -8.57 7.81 -3.94
N ASN A 225 -8.66 6.81 -3.06
CA ASN A 225 -7.83 6.68 -1.86
C ASN A 225 -6.54 5.90 -2.12
N THR A 226 -6.51 5.06 -3.15
CA THR A 226 -5.30 4.30 -3.50
C THR A 226 -4.18 5.22 -4.00
N SER A 227 -2.94 4.83 -3.72
CA SER A 227 -1.78 5.50 -4.31
C SER A 227 -1.54 4.99 -5.75
N ALA A 228 -1.09 5.87 -6.62
CA ALA A 228 -0.78 5.49 -8.00
C ALA A 228 0.46 4.60 -8.11
N ALA A 229 0.45 3.66 -9.06
CA ALA A 229 1.63 2.94 -9.54
C ALA A 229 1.92 3.31 -10.99
N TYR A 230 3.20 3.30 -11.38
CA TYR A 230 3.62 3.67 -12.73
C TYR A 230 4.36 2.51 -13.43
N TRP A 231 4.02 2.27 -14.68
CA TRP A 231 4.75 1.37 -15.55
C TRP A 231 4.62 1.75 -17.02
N ARG A 232 5.76 1.92 -17.70
CA ARG A 232 5.87 2.17 -19.14
C ARG A 232 4.88 3.23 -19.68
N GLY A 233 4.80 4.39 -19.03
CA GLY A 233 3.95 5.52 -19.46
C GLY A 233 2.50 5.40 -19.03
N ARG A 234 2.14 4.45 -18.18
CA ARG A 234 0.81 4.24 -17.60
C ARG A 234 0.81 4.51 -16.11
N ILE A 235 -0.30 5.05 -15.63
CA ILE A 235 -0.64 5.14 -14.21
C ILE A 235 -1.75 4.14 -13.94
N PHE A 236 -1.59 3.34 -12.89
CA PHE A 236 -2.62 2.42 -12.40
C PHE A 236 -3.09 2.91 -11.04
N ILE A 237 -4.41 3.01 -10.88
CA ILE A 237 -5.02 3.56 -9.66
C ILE A 237 -6.45 3.02 -9.53
N GLY A 238 -6.86 2.70 -8.30
CA GLY A 238 -8.20 2.20 -7.99
C GLY A 238 -9.06 3.25 -7.33
N SER A 239 -10.38 3.13 -7.46
CA SER A 239 -11.38 3.95 -6.79
C SER A 239 -12.23 3.16 -5.81
N ASP A 240 -12.90 3.85 -4.91
CA ASP A 240 -13.87 3.27 -3.97
C ASP A 240 -15.14 2.79 -4.69
N GLY A 241 -15.41 3.28 -5.89
CA GLY A 241 -16.46 2.73 -6.78
C GLY A 241 -16.15 1.34 -7.35
N GLY A 242 -15.02 0.73 -6.96
CA GLY A 242 -14.62 -0.61 -7.39
C GLY A 242 -14.02 -0.67 -8.79
N THR A 243 -13.59 0.45 -9.36
CA THR A 243 -12.96 0.51 -10.68
C THR A 243 -11.45 0.73 -10.57
N LEU A 244 -10.68 -0.16 -11.19
CA LEU A 244 -9.23 -0.01 -11.42
C LEU A 244 -9.01 0.63 -12.78
N TYR A 245 -8.31 1.74 -12.82
CA TYR A 245 -8.00 2.49 -14.04
C TYR A 245 -6.54 2.34 -14.46
N ALA A 246 -6.31 2.25 -15.77
CA ALA A 246 -5.02 2.54 -16.38
C ALA A 246 -5.12 3.81 -17.21
N LEU A 247 -4.35 4.82 -16.82
CA LEU A 247 -4.34 6.12 -17.48
C LEU A 247 -3.01 6.37 -18.17
N SER A 248 -3.03 7.11 -19.26
CA SER A 248 -1.81 7.66 -19.88
C SER A 248 -1.16 8.64 -18.90
N ALA A 249 0.05 8.35 -18.44
CA ALA A 249 0.80 9.24 -17.55
C ALA A 249 1.03 10.63 -18.16
N ARG A 250 1.08 10.74 -19.49
CA ARG A 250 1.31 11.99 -20.20
C ARG A 250 0.06 12.87 -20.29
N THR A 251 -1.10 12.27 -20.55
CA THR A 251 -2.32 13.01 -20.93
C THR A 251 -3.51 12.81 -20.00
N GLY A 252 -3.49 11.86 -19.08
CA GLY A 252 -4.63 11.49 -18.25
C GLY A 252 -5.71 10.66 -18.97
N ARG A 253 -5.57 10.43 -20.30
CA ARG A 253 -6.56 9.64 -21.05
C ARG A 253 -6.61 8.23 -20.53
N MET A 254 -7.82 7.71 -20.27
CA MET A 254 -8.05 6.32 -19.90
C MET A 254 -7.62 5.41 -21.06
N LEU A 255 -6.83 4.39 -20.74
CA LEU A 255 -6.37 3.36 -21.67
C LEU A 255 -7.23 2.10 -21.55
N TRP A 256 -7.58 1.75 -20.32
CA TRP A 256 -8.54 0.71 -19.96
C TRP A 256 -9.03 0.91 -18.52
N SER A 257 -10.13 0.26 -18.20
CA SER A 257 -10.61 0.10 -16.82
C SER A 257 -11.04 -1.35 -16.58
N ALA A 258 -10.98 -1.79 -15.33
CA ALA A 258 -11.45 -3.09 -14.88
C ALA A 258 -12.20 -2.92 -13.56
N GLN A 259 -13.24 -3.71 -13.35
CA GLN A 259 -14.10 -3.57 -12.18
C GLN A 259 -13.95 -4.77 -11.25
N SER A 260 -14.08 -4.53 -9.95
CA SER A 260 -14.27 -5.57 -8.94
C SER A 260 -15.61 -6.28 -9.16
N LYS A 261 -15.80 -7.45 -8.54
CA LYS A 261 -17.11 -8.13 -8.61
C LYS A 261 -18.17 -7.25 -7.94
N SER A 262 -19.29 -7.08 -8.61
CA SER A 262 -20.49 -6.48 -8.00
C SER A 262 -21.20 -7.52 -7.14
N LYS A 263 -21.67 -7.11 -5.95
CA LYS A 263 -22.57 -7.86 -5.08
C LYS A 263 -23.80 -7.00 -4.84
N PHE A 264 -24.98 -7.46 -5.25
CA PHE A 264 -26.28 -6.74 -5.07
C PHE A 264 -26.27 -5.28 -5.56
N GLY A 265 -25.58 -5.02 -6.67
CA GLY A 265 -25.49 -3.67 -7.25
C GLY A 265 -24.41 -2.77 -6.64
N SER A 266 -23.76 -3.18 -5.56
CA SER A 266 -22.57 -2.49 -5.02
C SER A 266 -21.29 -3.24 -5.40
N ARG A 267 -20.19 -2.52 -5.48
CA ARG A 267 -18.85 -3.09 -5.68
C ARG A 267 -18.02 -2.88 -4.45
N GLU A 268 -17.15 -3.86 -4.21
CA GLU A 268 -16.15 -3.75 -3.17
C GLU A 268 -15.00 -2.84 -3.61
N PHE A 269 -14.43 -2.10 -2.67
CA PHE A 269 -13.46 -1.03 -2.91
C PHE A 269 -12.10 -1.53 -3.33
N TRP A 270 -11.42 -0.77 -4.18
CA TRP A 270 -9.99 -0.86 -4.37
C TRP A 270 -9.29 0.09 -3.38
N TYR A 271 -9.00 -0.39 -2.19
CA TYR A 271 -8.27 0.40 -1.19
C TYR A 271 -6.76 0.13 -1.23
N ALA A 272 -6.35 -1.10 -1.52
CA ALA A 272 -4.95 -1.46 -1.67
C ALA A 272 -4.31 -0.74 -2.86
N THR A 273 -3.10 -0.24 -2.67
CA THR A 273 -2.31 0.33 -3.77
C THR A 273 -1.93 -0.76 -4.79
N PRO A 274 -2.14 -0.55 -6.10
CA PRO A 274 -1.71 -1.50 -7.12
C PRO A 274 -0.19 -1.63 -7.17
N THR A 275 0.29 -2.87 -7.35
CA THR A 275 1.70 -3.20 -7.57
C THR A 275 1.89 -3.65 -9.02
N VAL A 276 2.93 -3.18 -9.70
CA VAL A 276 3.19 -3.59 -11.09
C VAL A 276 4.49 -4.38 -11.18
N ALA A 277 4.38 -5.62 -11.66
CA ALA A 277 5.50 -6.51 -11.89
C ALA A 277 5.18 -7.50 -13.02
N TYR A 278 6.18 -8.02 -13.70
CA TYR A 278 6.02 -9.04 -14.76
C TYR A 278 5.00 -8.68 -15.85
N GLY A 279 4.79 -7.37 -16.14
CA GLY A 279 3.79 -6.90 -17.10
C GLY A 279 2.34 -6.99 -16.59
N ARG A 280 2.13 -7.18 -15.30
CA ARG A 280 0.82 -7.34 -14.65
C ARG A 280 0.62 -6.33 -13.53
N VAL A 281 -0.64 -6.06 -13.23
CA VAL A 281 -1.09 -5.25 -12.08
C VAL A 281 -1.66 -6.19 -11.03
N TYR A 282 -1.07 -6.22 -9.86
CA TYR A 282 -1.47 -7.00 -8.69
C TYR A 282 -2.16 -6.07 -7.70
N ILE A 283 -3.37 -6.39 -7.28
CA ILE A 283 -4.15 -5.54 -6.38
C ILE A 283 -5.09 -6.37 -5.49
N GLY A 284 -5.06 -6.13 -4.19
CA GLY A 284 -6.01 -6.68 -3.24
C GLY A 284 -7.30 -5.89 -3.21
N ASN A 285 -8.39 -6.54 -2.84
CA ASN A 285 -9.71 -5.92 -2.73
C ASN A 285 -10.31 -6.12 -1.34
N THR A 286 -11.25 -5.27 -0.97
CA THR A 286 -11.97 -5.37 0.31
C THR A 286 -12.87 -6.61 0.41
N ASP A 287 -13.13 -7.31 -0.70
CA ASP A 287 -13.80 -8.62 -0.71
C ASP A 287 -12.90 -9.80 -0.26
N GLY A 288 -11.62 -9.51 0.05
CA GLY A 288 -10.64 -10.53 0.44
C GLY A 288 -10.01 -11.28 -0.74
N THR A 289 -10.23 -10.83 -1.96
CA THR A 289 -9.69 -11.46 -3.18
C THR A 289 -8.46 -10.68 -3.68
N MET A 290 -7.41 -11.42 -4.03
CA MET A 290 -6.28 -10.88 -4.78
C MET A 290 -6.59 -10.98 -6.28
N TYR A 291 -6.60 -9.85 -6.98
CA TYR A 291 -6.84 -9.77 -8.42
C TYR A 291 -5.56 -9.43 -9.17
N VAL A 292 -5.44 -9.98 -10.38
CA VAL A 292 -4.31 -9.66 -11.27
C VAL A 292 -4.79 -9.42 -12.69
N PHE A 293 -4.42 -8.26 -13.20
CA PHE A 293 -4.79 -7.82 -14.53
C PHE A 293 -3.55 -7.66 -15.42
N GLY A 294 -3.71 -7.84 -16.73
CA GLY A 294 -2.69 -7.49 -17.72
C GLY A 294 -2.44 -5.99 -17.72
N ALA A 295 -1.19 -5.55 -17.46
CA ALA A 295 -0.88 -4.12 -17.39
C ALA A 295 -1.07 -3.41 -18.73
N LYS A 296 -1.01 -4.15 -19.86
CA LYS A 296 -1.27 -3.63 -21.20
C LYS A 296 -2.73 -3.68 -21.57
N SER A 297 -3.42 -4.80 -21.32
CA SER A 297 -4.77 -5.09 -21.80
C SER A 297 -5.88 -4.73 -20.83
N GLY A 298 -5.64 -4.74 -19.52
CA GLY A 298 -6.67 -4.70 -18.48
C GLY A 298 -7.45 -6.02 -18.31
N LYS A 299 -7.10 -7.08 -19.05
CA LYS A 299 -7.74 -8.38 -18.94
C LYS A 299 -7.50 -8.98 -17.55
N LEU A 300 -8.53 -9.50 -16.89
CA LEU A 300 -8.38 -10.30 -15.67
C LEU A 300 -7.63 -11.59 -16.00
N LEU A 301 -6.41 -11.72 -15.44
CA LEU A 301 -5.55 -12.89 -15.70
C LEU A 301 -5.76 -13.97 -14.65
N TRP A 302 -5.85 -13.59 -13.38
CA TRP A 302 -6.25 -14.48 -12.31
C TRP A 302 -6.88 -13.71 -11.14
N ALA A 303 -7.66 -14.42 -10.33
CA ALA A 303 -8.24 -13.95 -9.10
C ALA A 303 -8.21 -15.07 -8.06
N ARG A 304 -7.79 -14.74 -6.83
CA ARG A 304 -7.66 -15.72 -5.74
C ARG A 304 -8.31 -15.19 -4.47
N PRO A 305 -9.42 -15.76 -4.02
CA PRO A 305 -9.95 -15.52 -2.69
C PRO A 305 -8.95 -16.01 -1.64
N LEU A 306 -8.57 -15.14 -0.69
CA LEU A 306 -7.59 -15.46 0.33
C LEU A 306 -8.15 -15.45 1.75
N GLY A 307 -9.30 -14.81 1.95
CA GLY A 307 -9.92 -14.68 3.28
C GLY A 307 -10.77 -13.44 3.38
N THR A 308 -10.56 -12.66 4.43
CA THR A 308 -11.21 -11.37 4.60
C THR A 308 -10.30 -10.25 4.11
N TYR A 309 -10.80 -9.14 3.81
CA TYR A 309 -10.21 -7.83 3.58
C TYR A 309 -8.70 -7.80 3.30
N ILE A 310 -8.31 -7.39 2.10
CA ILE A 310 -6.92 -7.11 1.74
C ILE A 310 -6.75 -5.60 1.64
N TYR A 311 -6.15 -5.00 2.68
CA TYR A 311 -5.96 -3.56 2.80
C TYR A 311 -4.60 -3.10 2.27
N GLY A 312 -3.54 -3.83 2.62
CA GLY A 312 -2.18 -3.53 2.21
C GLY A 312 -1.89 -3.92 0.76
N ALA A 313 -1.01 -3.17 0.10
CA ALA A 313 -0.49 -3.56 -1.21
C ALA A 313 0.27 -4.89 -1.15
N ALA A 314 0.38 -5.57 -2.27
CA ALA A 314 1.19 -6.77 -2.37
C ALA A 314 2.66 -6.44 -2.64
N ALA A 315 3.59 -7.18 -2.03
CA ALA A 315 4.99 -7.20 -2.45
C ALA A 315 5.18 -8.26 -3.54
N VAL A 316 5.89 -7.93 -4.63
CA VAL A 316 6.10 -8.89 -5.72
C VAL A 316 7.59 -9.07 -5.99
N TYR A 317 8.11 -10.26 -5.66
CA TYR A 317 9.52 -10.59 -5.73
C TYR A 317 9.76 -12.03 -6.16
N ASN A 318 10.70 -12.25 -7.05
CA ASN A 318 11.14 -13.58 -7.51
C ASN A 318 9.97 -14.51 -7.87
N ARG A 319 9.07 -14.03 -8.75
CA ARG A 319 7.87 -14.71 -9.22
C ARG A 319 6.86 -15.08 -8.11
N ARG A 320 6.91 -14.40 -6.98
CA ARG A 320 5.98 -14.58 -5.86
C ARG A 320 5.31 -13.26 -5.50
N VAL A 321 4.07 -13.39 -5.08
CA VAL A 321 3.25 -12.30 -4.53
C VAL A 321 3.11 -12.55 -3.04
N PHE A 322 3.52 -11.60 -2.22
CA PHE A 322 3.35 -11.66 -0.77
C PHE A 322 2.26 -10.66 -0.37
N VAL A 323 1.25 -11.15 0.32
CA VAL A 323 0.08 -10.36 0.70
C VAL A 323 -0.47 -10.83 2.05
N GLY A 324 -0.87 -9.88 2.88
CA GLY A 324 -1.51 -10.13 4.16
C GLY A 324 -3.01 -9.89 4.11
N THR A 325 -3.73 -10.54 5.00
CA THR A 325 -5.18 -10.43 5.14
C THR A 325 -5.58 -10.05 6.58
N TYR A 326 -6.77 -9.50 6.75
CA TYR A 326 -7.25 -9.09 8.06
C TYR A 326 -7.70 -10.25 8.96
N ASP A 327 -7.91 -11.43 8.42
CA ASP A 327 -8.11 -12.66 9.20
C ASP A 327 -6.78 -13.27 9.72
N GLY A 328 -5.68 -12.52 9.59
CA GLY A 328 -4.41 -12.83 10.24
C GLY A 328 -3.56 -13.85 9.49
N LYS A 329 -3.54 -13.80 8.18
CA LYS A 329 -2.68 -14.66 7.38
C LYS A 329 -1.75 -13.85 6.49
N LEU A 330 -0.55 -14.38 6.26
CA LEU A 330 0.38 -13.93 5.24
C LEU A 330 0.54 -15.05 4.21
N TYR A 331 0.34 -14.72 2.95
CA TYR A 331 0.43 -15.63 1.81
C TYR A 331 1.65 -15.35 0.96
N ALA A 332 2.22 -16.40 0.37
CA ALA A 332 3.03 -16.33 -0.83
C ALA A 332 2.33 -17.08 -1.95
N LEU A 333 2.04 -16.38 -3.03
CA LEU A 333 1.36 -16.92 -4.21
C LEU A 333 2.31 -16.94 -5.39
N ASP A 334 2.14 -17.85 -6.33
CA ASP A 334 2.81 -17.80 -7.64
C ASP A 334 2.30 -16.59 -8.42
N ALA A 335 3.20 -15.74 -8.90
CA ALA A 335 2.86 -14.51 -9.58
C ALA A 335 2.18 -14.73 -10.95
N ALA A 336 2.38 -15.89 -11.57
CA ALA A 336 1.79 -16.22 -12.85
C ALA A 336 0.41 -16.87 -12.73
N THR A 337 0.22 -17.77 -11.75
CA THR A 337 -0.97 -18.62 -11.65
C THR A 337 -1.91 -18.23 -10.52
N GLY A 338 -1.42 -17.57 -9.48
CA GLY A 338 -2.16 -17.28 -8.24
C GLY A 338 -2.21 -18.48 -7.29
N ASP A 339 -1.53 -19.58 -7.59
CA ASP A 339 -1.50 -20.75 -6.72
C ASP A 339 -0.74 -20.42 -5.41
N THR A 340 -1.26 -20.90 -4.29
CA THR A 340 -0.62 -20.73 -2.99
C THR A 340 0.65 -21.58 -2.89
N ILE A 341 1.80 -20.93 -2.70
CA ILE A 341 3.10 -21.59 -2.47
C ILE A 341 3.22 -21.96 -0.99
N TRP A 342 2.92 -21.00 -0.12
CA TRP A 342 2.84 -21.18 1.31
C TRP A 342 1.92 -20.12 1.94
N GLN A 343 1.41 -20.42 3.11
CA GLN A 343 0.72 -19.46 3.99
C GLN A 343 1.18 -19.69 5.43
N VAL A 344 1.17 -18.61 6.21
CA VAL A 344 1.48 -18.65 7.65
C VAL A 344 0.44 -17.87 8.44
N ASP A 345 0.21 -18.30 9.67
CA ASP A 345 -0.56 -17.53 10.64
C ASP A 345 0.26 -16.30 11.06
N ALA A 346 -0.25 -15.12 10.82
CA ALA A 346 0.38 -13.86 11.20
C ALA A 346 0.02 -13.40 12.62
N HIS A 347 -0.82 -14.16 13.33
CA HIS A 347 -1.26 -13.91 14.70
C HIS A 347 -2.10 -12.63 14.89
N GLY A 348 -2.55 -11.99 13.84
CA GLY A 348 -3.40 -10.80 13.84
C GLY A 348 -3.48 -10.17 12.46
N ALA A 349 -4.35 -9.17 12.29
CA ALA A 349 -4.54 -8.51 11.00
C ALA A 349 -3.24 -7.97 10.43
N VAL A 350 -2.93 -8.32 9.18
CA VAL A 350 -1.83 -7.72 8.43
C VAL A 350 -2.36 -6.50 7.69
N HIS A 351 -2.26 -5.34 8.34
CA HIS A 351 -2.82 -4.09 7.85
C HIS A 351 -1.99 -3.48 6.72
N ALA A 352 -0.68 -3.51 6.87
CA ALA A 352 0.24 -2.85 5.93
C ALA A 352 0.80 -3.80 4.87
N ALA A 353 1.31 -3.22 3.79
CA ALA A 353 1.98 -3.97 2.74
C ALA A 353 3.27 -4.63 3.25
N PRO A 354 3.53 -5.91 2.96
CA PRO A 354 4.82 -6.51 3.25
C PRO A 354 5.97 -5.83 2.49
N THR A 355 7.17 -5.83 3.06
CA THR A 355 8.40 -5.40 2.37
C THR A 355 9.36 -6.57 2.23
N VAL A 356 9.89 -6.79 1.02
CA VAL A 356 10.89 -7.82 0.78
C VAL A 356 12.28 -7.21 0.78
N MET A 357 13.18 -7.76 1.60
CA MET A 357 14.58 -7.36 1.67
C MET A 357 15.45 -8.59 1.89
N ASN A 358 16.45 -8.77 1.01
CA ASN A 358 17.45 -9.83 1.12
C ASN A 358 16.87 -11.24 1.35
N GLY A 359 15.81 -11.60 0.62
CA GLY A 359 15.13 -12.91 0.71
C GLY A 359 14.28 -13.11 1.96
N LEU A 360 14.06 -12.07 2.74
CA LEU A 360 13.12 -12.02 3.84
C LEU A 360 11.90 -11.16 3.49
N VAL A 361 10.74 -11.56 3.97
CA VAL A 361 9.48 -10.80 3.91
C VAL A 361 9.22 -10.25 5.29
N TYR A 362 9.18 -8.94 5.40
CA TYR A 362 8.84 -8.22 6.62
C TYR A 362 7.37 -7.82 6.58
N TYR A 363 6.66 -8.04 7.66
CA TYR A 363 5.25 -7.63 7.81
C TYR A 363 4.95 -7.24 9.26
N ALA A 364 3.99 -6.35 9.43
CA ALA A 364 3.55 -5.91 10.75
C ALA A 364 2.14 -6.38 11.03
N VAL A 365 1.87 -6.63 12.30
CA VAL A 365 0.57 -7.05 12.82
C VAL A 365 -0.09 -5.90 13.55
N CYS A 366 -1.39 -5.76 13.37
CA CYS A 366 -2.23 -4.79 14.05
C CYS A 366 -3.43 -5.48 14.70
N SER A 367 -3.39 -5.67 16.02
CA SER A 367 -4.50 -6.29 16.79
C SER A 367 -5.74 -5.40 16.90
N SER A 368 -5.58 -4.09 16.70
CA SER A 368 -6.67 -3.10 16.79
C SER A 368 -7.29 -2.75 15.43
N CYS A 369 -6.73 -3.25 14.33
CA CYS A 369 -7.21 -2.94 12.98
C CYS A 369 -8.39 -3.80 12.54
N GLY A 370 -9.21 -3.27 11.64
CA GLY A 370 -10.33 -3.98 11.02
C GLY A 370 -11.60 -4.02 11.87
N SER A 371 -12.55 -4.83 11.42
CA SER A 371 -13.83 -5.02 12.10
C SER A 371 -13.68 -5.74 13.45
N ALA A 372 -14.73 -5.73 14.27
CA ALA A 372 -14.75 -6.50 15.51
C ALA A 372 -14.46 -7.99 15.28
N ALA A 373 -14.95 -8.57 14.17
CA ALA A 373 -14.67 -9.95 13.79
C ALA A 373 -13.18 -10.14 13.45
N ALA A 374 -12.56 -9.23 12.69
CA ALA A 374 -11.13 -9.28 12.40
C ALA A 374 -10.28 -9.16 13.69
N ARG A 375 -10.67 -8.28 14.60
CA ARG A 375 -9.98 -8.15 15.90
C ARG A 375 -10.13 -9.37 16.81
N SER A 376 -11.22 -10.13 16.70
CA SER A 376 -11.45 -11.34 17.50
C SER A 376 -10.52 -12.51 17.13
N VAL A 377 -9.92 -12.50 15.94
CA VAL A 377 -8.94 -13.52 15.53
C VAL A 377 -7.50 -13.16 15.87
N ALA A 378 -7.23 -11.95 16.39
CA ALA A 378 -5.91 -11.56 16.87
C ALA A 378 -5.50 -12.42 18.06
N ARG A 379 -4.46 -13.25 17.89
CA ARG A 379 -4.02 -14.25 18.90
C ARG A 379 -2.62 -13.98 19.43
N GLY A 380 -2.02 -12.87 19.10
CA GLY A 380 -0.65 -12.54 19.49
C GLY A 380 -0.43 -11.04 19.69
N PRO A 381 0.70 -10.67 20.29
CA PRO A 381 1.06 -9.28 20.43
C PRO A 381 1.37 -8.67 19.04
N ASP A 382 1.03 -7.39 18.91
CA ASP A 382 1.48 -6.62 17.75
C ASP A 382 3.00 -6.66 17.68
N SER A 383 3.52 -6.94 16.47
CA SER A 383 4.95 -7.03 16.22
C SER A 383 5.22 -6.86 14.74
N THR A 384 6.45 -6.47 14.41
CA THR A 384 6.99 -6.64 13.06
C THR A 384 7.74 -7.97 12.99
N TYR A 385 7.40 -8.79 12.03
CA TYR A 385 8.02 -10.11 11.79
C TYR A 385 8.85 -10.10 10.51
N ALA A 386 9.87 -10.98 10.47
CA ALA A 386 10.56 -11.34 9.24
C ALA A 386 10.46 -12.85 9.04
N VAL A 387 9.95 -13.25 7.87
CA VAL A 387 9.88 -14.65 7.45
C VAL A 387 10.72 -14.86 6.18
N ARG A 388 11.21 -16.07 5.97
CA ARG A 388 11.92 -16.39 4.72
C ARG A 388 10.96 -16.40 3.54
N ALA A 389 11.28 -15.66 2.48
CA ALA A 389 10.46 -15.59 1.28
C ALA A 389 10.21 -16.94 0.60
N ARG A 390 11.12 -17.91 0.78
CA ARG A 390 11.02 -19.22 0.13
C ARG A 390 9.99 -20.16 0.76
N ASP A 391 9.78 -20.09 2.09
CA ASP A 391 9.02 -21.10 2.84
C ASP A 391 8.19 -20.54 4.01
N GLY A 392 8.18 -19.23 4.25
CA GLY A 392 7.38 -18.58 5.29
C GLY A 392 7.92 -18.80 6.72
N LYS A 393 9.07 -19.47 6.92
CA LYS A 393 9.60 -19.70 8.28
C LYS A 393 10.02 -18.39 8.93
N THR A 394 9.47 -18.08 10.10
CA THR A 394 9.86 -16.93 10.91
C THR A 394 11.33 -17.02 11.34
N VAL A 395 12.07 -15.93 11.14
CA VAL A 395 13.49 -15.84 11.50
C VAL A 395 13.77 -14.69 12.47
N TRP A 396 12.86 -13.75 12.59
CA TRP A 396 13.03 -12.60 13.47
C TRP A 396 11.69 -11.94 13.77
N HIS A 397 11.59 -11.26 14.91
CA HIS A 397 10.49 -10.37 15.24
C HIS A 397 10.99 -9.17 16.07
N PHE A 398 10.24 -8.07 15.98
CA PHE A 398 10.47 -6.85 16.75
C PHE A 398 9.17 -6.45 17.45
N PRO A 399 9.11 -6.60 18.78
CA PRO A 399 7.86 -6.48 19.53
C PRO A 399 7.28 -5.08 19.57
N ASP A 400 8.09 -4.05 19.36
CA ASP A 400 7.66 -2.65 19.36
C ASP A 400 7.19 -2.16 17.98
N GLY A 401 7.42 -2.94 16.90
CA GLY A 401 6.97 -2.61 15.55
C GLY A 401 5.54 -3.08 15.33
N LYS A 402 4.66 -2.20 14.85
CA LYS A 402 3.26 -2.53 14.61
C LYS A 402 2.56 -1.50 13.73
N TYR A 403 1.38 -1.85 13.25
CA TYR A 403 0.44 -1.02 12.53
C TYR A 403 0.85 -0.68 11.09
N ALA A 404 1.84 0.21 10.89
CA ALA A 404 2.27 0.68 9.57
C ALA A 404 3.19 -0.29 8.84
N ASN A 405 3.69 0.09 7.67
CA ASN A 405 4.59 -0.73 6.88
C ASN A 405 5.81 -1.15 7.69
N PRO A 406 6.20 -2.40 7.57
CA PRO A 406 7.13 -2.99 8.52
C PRO A 406 8.55 -2.45 8.44
N VAL A 407 9.07 -2.19 7.23
CA VAL A 407 10.49 -1.85 7.08
C VAL A 407 10.73 -0.93 5.89
N VAL A 408 11.44 0.14 6.18
CA VAL A 408 12.11 1.03 5.23
C VAL A 408 13.61 0.96 5.50
N ALA A 409 14.48 1.16 4.54
CA ALA A 409 15.92 1.00 4.73
C ALA A 409 16.77 2.03 3.98
N ASP A 410 17.95 2.31 4.53
CA ASP A 410 19.08 2.95 3.87
C ASP A 410 20.30 2.01 3.83
N ASP A 411 21.47 2.48 3.45
CA ASP A 411 22.71 1.69 3.38
C ASP A 411 23.16 1.17 4.76
N HIS A 412 22.69 1.75 5.85
CA HIS A 412 23.21 1.51 7.21
C HIS A 412 22.17 0.95 8.18
N ARG A 413 20.87 1.14 7.90
CA ARG A 413 19.82 0.89 8.88
C ARG A 413 18.53 0.43 8.24
N ILE A 414 17.73 -0.18 9.08
CA ILE A 414 16.29 -0.33 8.84
C ILE A 414 15.54 0.61 9.77
N TYR A 415 14.38 1.04 9.30
CA TYR A 415 13.46 1.89 10.05
C TYR A 415 12.13 1.17 10.17
N ILE A 416 11.57 1.19 11.38
CA ILE A 416 10.33 0.47 11.72
C ILE A 416 9.41 1.39 12.47
N THR A 417 8.19 1.47 11.99
CA THR A 417 7.13 2.24 12.62
C THR A 417 6.41 1.38 13.66
N GLY A 418 6.27 1.89 14.88
CA GLY A 418 5.58 1.26 15.99
C GLY A 418 4.39 2.09 16.47
N GLN A 419 3.36 2.25 15.65
CA GLN A 419 2.19 3.09 15.86
C GLN A 419 2.55 4.57 16.06
N ALA A 420 2.89 5.01 17.29
CA ALA A 420 3.26 6.40 17.59
C ALA A 420 4.79 6.62 17.65
N LYS A 421 5.57 5.58 17.37
CA LYS A 421 7.03 5.64 17.48
C LYS A 421 7.71 5.25 16.19
N GLU A 422 8.85 5.87 15.90
CA GLU A 422 9.74 5.45 14.83
C GLU A 422 11.06 4.96 15.42
N TYR A 423 11.55 3.82 14.94
CA TYR A 423 12.76 3.16 15.39
C TYR A 423 13.75 3.04 14.25
N ALA A 424 14.99 3.41 14.49
CA ALA A 424 16.10 3.05 13.62
C ALA A 424 16.91 1.92 14.25
N LEU A 425 17.11 0.86 13.49
CA LEU A 425 17.85 -0.32 13.91
C LEU A 425 19.00 -0.57 12.93
N ALA A 426 20.14 -1.09 13.43
CA ALA A 426 21.29 -1.45 12.61
C ALA A 426 21.83 -2.84 12.97
N GLN A 427 22.60 -3.42 12.05
CA GLN A 427 23.33 -4.64 12.33
C GLN A 427 24.48 -4.40 13.31
N PRO A 428 24.81 -5.36 14.20
CA PRO A 428 25.84 -5.15 15.24
C PRO A 428 27.24 -4.77 14.71
N GLY A 429 27.60 -5.20 13.50
CA GLY A 429 28.86 -4.87 12.85
C GLY A 429 29.02 -3.36 12.58
N GLU A 430 28.01 -2.77 11.99
CA GLU A 430 27.98 -1.34 11.66
C GLU A 430 28.08 -0.42 12.89
N LEU A 431 27.53 -0.86 14.02
CA LEU A 431 27.61 -0.13 15.27
C LEU A 431 29.04 -0.11 15.87
N LYS A 432 29.84 -1.13 15.57
CA LYS A 432 31.26 -1.18 16.02
C LYS A 432 32.14 -0.26 15.20
N GLU A 433 31.99 -0.26 13.88
CA GLU A 433 32.76 0.60 12.97
C GLU A 433 32.53 2.07 13.28
N ARG A 434 31.30 2.51 13.48
CA ARG A 434 30.97 3.89 13.86
C ARG A 434 31.51 4.32 15.22
N ARG A 435 31.57 3.41 16.21
CA ARG A 435 32.19 3.73 17.50
C ARG A 435 33.71 3.92 17.37
N GLN A 436 34.33 3.27 16.40
CA GLN A 436 35.74 3.45 16.10
C GLN A 436 36.00 4.74 15.32
N GLU A 437 35.14 5.11 14.36
CA GLU A 437 35.21 6.38 13.63
C GLU A 437 34.98 7.58 14.54
N ALA A 438 34.03 7.52 15.47
CA ALA A 438 33.74 8.59 16.43
C ALA A 438 34.82 8.76 17.49
N ARG A 439 35.78 7.86 17.60
CA ARG A 439 36.92 7.92 18.52
C ARG A 439 38.22 8.35 17.84
N ARG A 440 38.22 8.45 16.52
CA ARG A 440 39.30 9.03 15.70
C ARG A 440 39.01 10.50 15.39
#